data_1c27f8120a5562c0a37f882b629b7ab3
#
_entry.id   1c27f8120a5562c0a37f882b629b7ab3
#
_cell.length_a   1.000
_cell.length_b   1.000
_cell.length_c   1.000
_cell.angle_alpha   90.00
_cell.angle_beta   90.00
_cell.angle_gamma   90.00
#
_symmetry.space_group_name_H-M   'P 1'
#
loop_
_entity.id
_entity.type
_entity.pdbx_description
1 polymer ?
#
loop_
_entity_poly.entity_id
_entity_poly.type
_entity_poly.pdbx_seq_one_letter_code
_entity_poly.pdbx_strand_id
1 'polypeptide(L)'
;VTDAKKFKVFMSGQERDKFETLFGALTLKHNLNDNTELGLQASAFTSKEEEGYDIAGDYWLGDAAEEGGGEIQNLSIARYNEHARNRLHSNIMNVGHYGVARVKNNTLKWGATVQLEKINDKISEWEKRDSAGYSLPQGGGNVNVIANLFSDNKLESTRISGYLQDMFKFRTKQGLFTLVGGIRGSYWSYNKEFIFSPRASIGFIPNFDQNLTFRLASGLYYQSPFYKELRTTVQDEHGNSIIQLNNDLKSQRSIHVIAGGDYTFRASGRNFK
;
A
#
# COMPACT_ATOMS: atom_id res chain seq x y z
N VAL A 1 33.65 14.59 44.68
CA VAL A 1 33.92 15.24 43.38
C VAL A 1 33.19 14.43 42.33
N THR A 2 32.22 15.00 41.69
CA THR A 2 31.47 14.36 40.59
C THR A 2 32.21 14.68 39.31
N ASP A 3 32.93 13.71 38.74
CA ASP A 3 33.58 13.89 37.43
C ASP A 3 32.49 13.98 36.37
N ALA A 4 32.34 15.17 35.80
CA ALA A 4 31.41 15.35 34.70
C ALA A 4 32.00 14.73 33.44
N LYS A 5 31.23 13.84 32.76
CA LYS A 5 31.62 13.23 31.50
C LYS A 5 30.83 13.87 30.36
N LYS A 6 31.48 14.04 29.21
CA LYS A 6 30.88 14.56 28.01
C LYS A 6 30.73 13.44 27.00
N PHE A 7 29.49 13.20 26.60
CA PHE A 7 29.16 12.24 25.55
C PHE A 7 29.07 12.99 24.21
N LYS A 8 29.76 12.47 23.18
CA LYS A 8 29.76 13.02 21.84
C LYS A 8 29.35 11.93 20.85
N VAL A 9 28.50 12.29 19.91
CA VAL A 9 28.06 11.43 18.80
C VAL A 9 28.41 12.14 17.50
N PHE A 10 29.13 11.44 16.64
CA PHE A 10 29.44 11.87 15.29
C PHE A 10 28.72 10.95 14.32
N MET A 11 27.84 11.50 13.51
CA MET A 11 27.15 10.77 12.46
C MET A 11 27.67 11.24 11.12
N SER A 12 27.99 10.30 10.26
CA SER A 12 28.39 10.53 8.88
C SER A 12 27.73 9.51 7.98
N GLY A 13 27.52 9.85 6.74
CA GLY A 13 26.95 8.92 5.77
C GLY A 13 26.29 9.62 4.62
N GLN A 14 25.75 8.80 3.75
CA GLN A 14 24.98 9.26 2.60
C GLN A 14 23.81 8.30 2.38
N GLU A 15 22.72 8.86 1.92
CA GLU A 15 21.53 8.15 1.46
C GLU A 15 21.21 8.61 0.04
N ARG A 16 20.83 7.69 -0.80
CA ARG A 16 20.44 7.96 -2.17
C ARG A 16 19.25 7.10 -2.55
N ASP A 17 18.13 7.80 -2.78
CA ASP A 17 16.91 7.19 -3.26
C ASP A 17 16.66 7.59 -4.71
N LYS A 18 16.21 6.63 -5.49
CA LYS A 18 15.84 6.84 -6.88
C LYS A 18 14.53 6.16 -7.18
N PHE A 19 13.57 6.97 -7.66
CA PHE A 19 12.25 6.51 -8.07
C PHE A 19 12.02 6.86 -9.53
N GLU A 20 11.74 5.85 -10.33
CA GLU A 20 11.37 6.02 -11.73
C GLU A 20 10.01 5.35 -11.96
N THR A 21 9.05 6.09 -12.49
CA THR A 21 7.72 5.56 -12.79
C THR A 21 7.31 5.95 -14.19
N LEU A 22 6.83 4.96 -14.95
CA LEU A 22 6.23 5.18 -16.26
C LEU A 22 4.84 4.53 -16.28
N PHE A 23 3.85 5.27 -16.75
CA PHE A 23 2.48 4.82 -16.90
C PHE A 23 1.93 5.22 -18.27
N GLY A 24 1.20 4.29 -18.88
CA GLY A 24 0.46 4.53 -20.11
C GLY A 24 -0.88 3.82 -20.06
N ALA A 25 -1.93 4.47 -20.59
CA ALA A 25 -3.27 3.89 -20.69
C ALA A 25 -3.96 4.29 -21.98
N LEU A 26 -4.73 3.35 -22.53
CA LEU A 26 -5.59 3.55 -23.70
C LEU A 26 -6.99 3.06 -23.37
N THR A 27 -7.99 3.85 -23.73
CA THR A 27 -9.40 3.48 -23.61
C THR A 27 -10.09 3.70 -24.94
N LEU A 28 -10.74 2.66 -25.43
CA LEU A 28 -11.59 2.71 -26.60
C LEU A 28 -13.04 2.58 -26.16
N LYS A 29 -13.90 3.51 -26.61
CA LYS A 29 -15.33 3.51 -26.34
C LYS A 29 -16.09 3.35 -27.61
N HIS A 30 -17.14 2.53 -27.57
CA HIS A 30 -18.06 2.31 -28.70
C HIS A 30 -19.49 2.36 -28.21
N ASN A 31 -20.28 3.28 -28.75
CA ASN A 31 -21.71 3.33 -28.51
C ASN A 31 -22.40 2.38 -29.54
N LEU A 32 -22.85 1.23 -29.03
CA LEU A 32 -23.57 0.25 -29.85
C LEU A 32 -24.92 0.82 -30.28
N ASN A 33 -25.57 1.59 -29.43
CA ASN A 33 -26.77 2.38 -29.65
C ASN A 33 -26.87 3.47 -28.55
N ASP A 34 -27.95 4.29 -28.56
CA ASP A 34 -28.16 5.39 -27.61
C ASP A 34 -28.21 4.94 -26.15
N ASN A 35 -28.48 3.66 -25.90
CA ASN A 35 -28.65 3.09 -24.58
C ASN A 35 -27.50 2.20 -24.13
N THR A 36 -26.58 1.82 -25.03
CA THR A 36 -25.52 0.83 -24.75
C THR A 36 -24.16 1.33 -25.15
N GLU A 37 -23.27 1.47 -24.19
CA GLU A 37 -21.86 1.81 -24.35
C GLU A 37 -21.00 0.58 -23.99
N LEU A 38 -20.01 0.29 -24.81
CA LEU A 38 -18.97 -0.71 -24.58
C LEU A 38 -17.61 -0.01 -24.49
N GLY A 39 -16.74 -0.50 -23.63
CA GLY A 39 -15.40 0.02 -23.50
C GLY A 39 -14.35 -1.08 -23.40
N LEU A 40 -13.19 -0.84 -24.02
CA LEU A 40 -11.98 -1.62 -23.85
C LEU A 40 -10.92 -0.72 -23.25
N GLN A 41 -10.19 -1.23 -22.25
CA GLN A 41 -9.10 -0.55 -21.59
C GLN A 41 -7.84 -1.41 -21.66
N ALA A 42 -6.70 -0.76 -21.92
CA ALA A 42 -5.40 -1.36 -21.72
C ALA A 42 -4.51 -0.35 -20.97
N SER A 43 -3.73 -0.82 -20.01
CA SER A 43 -2.76 0.03 -19.34
C SER A 43 -1.50 -0.75 -18.97
N ALA A 44 -0.38 -0.05 -18.95
CA ALA A 44 0.89 -0.56 -18.50
C ALA A 44 1.51 0.43 -17.51
N PHE A 45 2.05 -0.13 -16.44
CA PHE A 45 2.74 0.59 -15.37
C PHE A 45 4.08 -0.10 -15.12
N THR A 46 5.15 0.68 -15.00
CA THR A 46 6.43 0.21 -14.50
C THR A 46 6.96 1.17 -13.45
N SER A 47 7.51 0.63 -12.38
CA SER A 47 8.19 1.40 -11.34
C SER A 47 9.50 0.73 -10.97
N LYS A 48 10.54 1.55 -10.80
CA LYS A 48 11.83 1.15 -10.26
C LYS A 48 12.10 2.01 -9.04
N GLU A 49 12.36 1.35 -7.93
CA GLU A 49 12.73 1.96 -6.67
C GLU A 49 14.13 1.45 -6.32
N GLU A 50 15.07 2.34 -6.11
CA GLU A 50 16.41 2.03 -5.62
C GLU A 50 16.63 2.87 -4.36
N GLU A 51 17.01 2.19 -3.28
CA GLU A 51 17.35 2.78 -2.00
C GLU A 51 18.74 2.31 -1.63
N GLY A 52 19.63 3.23 -1.34
CA GLY A 52 20.97 2.90 -0.92
C GLY A 52 21.49 3.87 0.11
N TYR A 53 21.94 3.36 1.25
CA TYR A 53 22.58 4.17 2.26
C TYR A 53 23.83 3.51 2.83
N ASP A 54 24.74 4.36 3.27
CA ASP A 54 25.91 4.03 4.07
C ASP A 54 25.94 5.04 5.23
N ILE A 55 25.69 4.58 6.44
CA ILE A 55 25.60 5.40 7.64
C ILE A 55 26.62 4.90 8.65
N ALA A 56 27.40 5.79 9.23
CA ALA A 56 28.32 5.51 10.30
C ALA A 56 28.08 6.44 11.49
N GLY A 57 28.10 5.88 12.68
CA GLY A 57 28.04 6.60 13.93
C GLY A 57 29.24 6.24 14.82
N ASP A 58 29.97 7.25 15.28
CA ASP A 58 31.03 7.10 16.27
C ASP A 58 30.60 7.73 17.59
N TYR A 59 30.69 6.97 18.65
CA TYR A 59 30.31 7.36 20.01
C TYR A 59 31.56 7.53 20.87
N TRP A 60 31.67 8.69 21.49
CA TRP A 60 32.82 9.07 22.27
C TRP A 60 32.40 9.51 23.68
N LEU A 61 33.17 9.09 24.68
CA LEU A 61 33.06 9.57 26.03
C LEU A 61 34.36 10.31 26.38
N GLY A 62 34.23 11.54 26.85
CA GLY A 62 35.36 12.35 27.28
C GLY A 62 35.08 13.04 28.60
N ASP A 63 36.09 13.56 29.23
CA ASP A 63 35.93 14.40 30.40
C ASP A 63 35.33 15.75 29.97
N ALA A 64 34.43 16.31 30.79
CA ALA A 64 34.01 17.69 30.62
C ALA A 64 35.24 18.56 30.95
N ALA A 65 35.64 19.45 30.02
CA ALA A 65 36.79 20.32 30.28
C ALA A 65 36.56 21.14 31.54
N GLU A 66 37.46 21.03 32.51
CA GLU A 66 37.65 22.10 33.53
C GLU A 66 38.17 23.34 32.77
N GLU A 67 37.80 24.52 33.23
CA GLU A 67 38.20 25.84 32.67
C GLU A 67 39.73 26.08 32.78
N GLY A 68 40.55 25.13 32.39
CA GLY A 68 42.01 25.20 32.60
C GLY A 68 42.87 24.58 31.51
N GLY A 69 42.32 24.17 30.37
CA GLY A 69 43.11 23.84 29.17
C GLY A 69 43.86 22.50 29.20
N GLY A 70 43.43 21.53 30.00
CA GLY A 70 43.97 20.16 29.93
C GLY A 70 43.50 19.43 28.66
N GLU A 71 44.36 18.54 28.10
CA GLU A 71 44.00 17.68 26.97
C GLU A 71 42.81 16.77 27.36
N ILE A 72 41.69 16.93 26.66
CA ILE A 72 40.50 16.08 26.84
C ILE A 72 40.81 14.73 26.25
N GLN A 73 40.98 13.71 27.10
CA GLN A 73 41.03 12.34 26.59
C GLN A 73 39.63 11.91 26.15
N ASN A 74 39.43 11.85 24.84
CA ASN A 74 38.22 11.29 24.25
C ASN A 74 38.42 9.79 24.00
N LEU A 75 37.60 8.96 24.60
CA LEU A 75 37.60 7.51 24.41
C LEU A 75 36.48 7.15 23.45
N SER A 76 36.79 6.50 22.32
CA SER A 76 35.79 5.89 21.46
C SER A 76 35.20 4.68 22.21
N ILE A 77 33.88 4.72 22.43
CA ILE A 77 33.16 3.72 23.21
C ILE A 77 32.30 2.80 22.36
N ALA A 78 31.91 3.24 21.17
CA ALA A 78 31.16 2.43 20.23
C ALA A 78 31.26 2.99 18.82
N ARG A 79 31.13 2.09 17.85
CA ARG A 79 30.95 2.41 16.44
C ARG A 79 29.81 1.63 15.87
N TYR A 80 29.05 2.29 15.01
CA TYR A 80 27.88 1.77 14.32
C TYR A 80 28.02 2.01 12.83
N ASN A 81 27.74 0.98 12.00
CA ASN A 81 27.72 1.11 10.56
C ASN A 81 26.51 0.36 10.00
N GLU A 82 25.72 1.06 9.22
CA GLU A 82 24.63 0.49 8.43
C GLU A 82 24.92 0.62 6.93
N HIS A 83 24.50 -0.38 6.20
CA HIS A 83 24.59 -0.42 4.76
C HIS A 83 23.34 -1.03 4.16
N ALA A 84 22.76 -0.38 3.15
CA ALA A 84 21.66 -0.93 2.38
C ALA A 84 21.83 -0.70 0.88
N ARG A 85 21.38 -1.67 0.10
CA ARG A 85 21.28 -1.61 -1.36
C ARG A 85 20.02 -2.37 -1.77
N ASN A 86 18.91 -1.65 -1.77
CA ASN A 86 17.59 -2.21 -2.03
C ASN A 86 17.10 -1.82 -3.42
N ARG A 87 16.45 -2.73 -4.09
CA ARG A 87 15.89 -2.51 -5.43
C ARG A 87 14.54 -3.20 -5.56
N LEU A 88 13.52 -2.45 -5.93
CA LEU A 88 12.20 -2.98 -6.27
C LEU A 88 11.84 -2.57 -7.69
N HIS A 89 11.54 -3.54 -8.52
CA HIS A 89 11.09 -3.31 -9.89
C HIS A 89 9.75 -3.97 -10.11
N SER A 90 8.73 -3.16 -10.40
CA SER A 90 7.35 -3.60 -10.61
C SER A 90 6.90 -3.30 -12.03
N ASN A 91 6.34 -4.31 -12.70
CA ASN A 91 5.67 -4.17 -13.99
C ASN A 91 4.25 -4.71 -13.86
N ILE A 92 3.27 -3.89 -14.20
CA ILE A 92 1.85 -4.25 -14.11
C ILE A 92 1.19 -3.90 -15.44
N MET A 93 0.50 -4.87 -16.03
CA MET A 93 -0.27 -4.69 -17.25
C MET A 93 -1.73 -5.05 -16.99
N ASN A 94 -2.64 -4.26 -17.48
CA ASN A 94 -4.07 -4.49 -17.35
C ASN A 94 -4.73 -4.45 -18.72
N VAL A 95 -5.63 -5.39 -18.95
CA VAL A 95 -6.58 -5.37 -20.07
C VAL A 95 -7.97 -5.62 -19.51
N GLY A 96 -8.91 -4.79 -19.89
CA GLY A 96 -10.28 -4.90 -19.39
C GLY A 96 -11.32 -4.51 -20.41
N HIS A 97 -12.51 -5.06 -20.21
CA HIS A 97 -13.73 -4.69 -20.90
C HIS A 97 -14.75 -4.20 -19.87
N TYR A 98 -15.54 -3.20 -20.24
CA TYR A 98 -16.70 -2.79 -19.48
C TYR A 98 -17.87 -2.46 -20.42
N GLY A 99 -19.08 -2.51 -19.87
CA GLY A 99 -20.27 -2.10 -20.57
C GLY A 99 -21.28 -1.43 -19.65
N VAL A 100 -22.10 -0.59 -20.26
CA VAL A 100 -23.25 0.06 -19.61
C VAL A 100 -24.44 -0.07 -20.55
N ALA A 101 -25.57 -0.60 -20.06
CA ALA A 101 -26.83 -0.65 -20.79
C ALA A 101 -27.95 -0.01 -19.95
N ARG A 102 -28.72 0.88 -20.61
CA ARG A 102 -29.89 1.54 -20.02
C ARG A 102 -31.15 0.97 -20.65
N VAL A 103 -31.93 0.23 -19.84
CA VAL A 103 -33.14 -0.42 -20.33
C VAL A 103 -34.30 0.00 -19.41
N LYS A 104 -35.18 0.84 -19.91
CA LYS A 104 -36.29 1.41 -19.12
C LYS A 104 -35.79 2.06 -17.81
N ASN A 105 -36.14 1.45 -16.69
CA ASN A 105 -35.79 1.93 -15.35
C ASN A 105 -34.47 1.38 -14.80
N ASN A 106 -33.83 0.46 -15.55
CA ASN A 106 -32.59 -0.20 -15.17
C ASN A 106 -31.38 0.45 -15.84
N THR A 107 -30.27 0.48 -15.10
CA THR A 107 -28.95 0.77 -15.64
C THR A 107 -28.01 -0.36 -15.22
N LEU A 108 -27.79 -1.27 -16.16
CA LEU A 108 -26.89 -2.40 -15.99
C LEU A 108 -25.46 -1.97 -16.31
N LYS A 109 -24.52 -2.34 -15.43
CA LYS A 109 -23.08 -2.14 -15.61
C LYS A 109 -22.35 -3.46 -15.37
N TRP A 110 -21.42 -3.77 -16.24
CA TRP A 110 -20.55 -4.95 -16.08
C TRP A 110 -19.13 -4.63 -16.50
N GLY A 111 -18.22 -5.44 -16.07
CA GLY A 111 -16.84 -5.37 -16.50
C GLY A 111 -16.04 -6.59 -16.08
N ALA A 112 -14.97 -6.81 -16.81
CA ALA A 112 -13.97 -7.82 -16.50
C ALA A 112 -12.58 -7.25 -16.78
N THR A 113 -11.60 -7.61 -15.95
CA THR A 113 -10.21 -7.16 -16.08
C THR A 113 -9.28 -8.32 -15.80
N VAL A 114 -8.25 -8.44 -16.63
CA VAL A 114 -7.09 -9.29 -16.39
C VAL A 114 -5.89 -8.38 -16.12
N GLN A 115 -5.21 -8.62 -15.01
CA GLN A 115 -4.00 -7.93 -14.60
C GLN A 115 -2.85 -8.93 -14.54
N LEU A 116 -1.74 -8.59 -15.17
CA LEU A 116 -0.49 -9.34 -15.09
C LEU A 116 0.48 -8.53 -14.24
N GLU A 117 1.07 -9.19 -13.24
CA GLU A 117 2.00 -8.60 -12.28
C GLU A 117 3.34 -9.31 -12.36
N LYS A 118 4.40 -8.53 -12.47
CA LYS A 118 5.78 -9.03 -12.34
C LYS A 118 6.57 -8.08 -11.45
N ILE A 119 7.00 -8.59 -10.30
CA ILE A 119 7.74 -7.83 -9.30
C ILE A 119 9.04 -8.56 -9.00
N ASN A 120 10.16 -7.84 -9.09
CA ASN A 120 11.47 -8.31 -8.66
C ASN A 120 11.91 -7.44 -7.49
N ASP A 121 12.31 -8.06 -6.40
CA ASP A 121 12.63 -7.43 -5.13
C ASP A 121 13.95 -7.97 -4.61
N LYS A 122 14.94 -7.08 -4.52
CA LYS A 122 16.26 -7.40 -3.95
C LYS A 122 16.51 -6.49 -2.76
N ILE A 123 16.81 -7.09 -1.63
CA ILE A 123 17.21 -6.43 -0.41
C ILE A 123 18.57 -6.95 -0.02
N SER A 124 19.48 -6.04 0.29
CA SER A 124 20.79 -6.36 0.82
C SER A 124 21.16 -5.33 1.86
N GLU A 125 20.96 -5.68 3.11
CA GLU A 125 21.22 -4.83 4.26
C GLU A 125 22.10 -5.55 5.25
N TRP A 126 22.99 -4.81 5.90
CA TRP A 126 23.75 -5.31 7.02
C TRP A 126 24.07 -4.20 8.01
N GLU A 127 24.27 -4.60 9.25
CA GLU A 127 24.63 -3.73 10.35
C GLU A 127 25.83 -4.31 11.11
N LYS A 128 26.80 -3.44 11.38
CA LYS A 128 27.94 -3.73 12.26
C LYS A 128 27.93 -2.82 13.46
N ARG A 129 28.14 -3.38 14.63
CA ARG A 129 28.33 -2.61 15.87
C ARG A 129 29.62 -3.07 16.55
N ASP A 130 30.35 -2.10 17.03
CA ASP A 130 31.46 -2.29 17.95
C ASP A 130 31.17 -1.44 19.21
N SER A 131 31.19 -2.06 20.36
CA SER A 131 30.93 -1.39 21.65
C SER A 131 32.18 -1.30 22.52
N ALA A 132 33.35 -1.51 21.96
CA ALA A 132 34.61 -1.56 22.69
C ALA A 132 34.57 -2.48 23.94
N GLY A 133 33.73 -3.53 23.91
CA GLY A 133 33.56 -4.49 25.00
C GLY A 133 32.61 -4.11 26.10
N TYR A 134 31.94 -2.96 26.04
CA TYR A 134 31.06 -2.50 27.11
C TYR A 134 29.65 -3.10 27.06
N SER A 135 29.09 -3.36 25.89
CA SER A 135 27.70 -3.81 25.75
C SER A 135 27.50 -5.05 24.89
N LEU A 136 28.49 -5.43 24.09
CA LEU A 136 28.48 -6.62 23.24
C LEU A 136 29.67 -7.50 23.56
N PRO A 137 29.55 -8.85 23.53
CA PRO A 137 30.68 -9.73 23.69
C PRO A 137 31.71 -9.43 22.58
N GLN A 138 32.95 -9.13 22.97
CA GLN A 138 34.03 -8.98 22.02
C GLN A 138 34.46 -10.38 21.52
N GLY A 139 34.29 -10.63 20.24
CA GLY A 139 34.88 -11.77 19.55
C GLY A 139 36.23 -11.37 18.99
N GLY A 140 37.32 -11.74 19.64
CA GLY A 140 38.66 -11.87 19.09
C GLY A 140 39.19 -10.79 18.11
N GLY A 141 38.86 -9.51 18.30
CA GLY A 141 39.39 -8.39 17.51
C GLY A 141 38.73 -8.13 16.13
N ASN A 142 37.68 -8.87 15.79
CA ASN A 142 36.94 -8.66 14.55
C ASN A 142 35.61 -7.90 14.84
N VAL A 143 35.28 -6.92 13.99
CA VAL A 143 33.97 -6.28 14.00
C VAL A 143 32.96 -7.21 13.35
N ASN A 144 32.02 -7.73 14.12
CA ASN A 144 31.05 -8.68 13.66
C ASN A 144 29.83 -8.00 13.03
N VAL A 145 29.28 -8.59 11.97
CA VAL A 145 27.94 -8.26 11.47
C VAL A 145 26.95 -8.79 12.51
N ILE A 146 26.14 -7.89 13.07
CA ILE A 146 25.14 -8.24 14.09
C ILE A 146 23.74 -8.42 13.51
N ALA A 147 23.49 -7.82 12.34
CA ALA A 147 22.27 -8.00 11.61
C ALA A 147 22.58 -8.02 10.11
N ASN A 148 21.91 -8.90 9.41
CA ASN A 148 21.88 -8.91 7.95
C ASN A 148 20.46 -9.25 7.50
N LEU A 149 20.09 -8.74 6.34
CA LEU A 149 18.81 -9.00 5.74
C LEU A 149 18.98 -9.11 4.23
N PHE A 150 18.62 -10.26 3.68
CA PHE A 150 18.71 -10.53 2.26
C PHE A 150 17.37 -10.91 1.66
N SER A 151 17.15 -10.50 0.42
CA SER A 151 16.02 -10.92 -0.39
C SER A 151 16.44 -10.95 -1.86
N ASP A 152 16.01 -11.96 -2.59
CA ASP A 152 15.97 -11.99 -4.06
C ASP A 152 14.66 -12.67 -4.48
N ASN A 153 13.56 -11.94 -4.31
CA ASN A 153 12.22 -12.45 -4.52
C ASN A 153 11.69 -12.04 -5.88
N LYS A 154 10.96 -12.95 -6.50
CA LYS A 154 10.23 -12.72 -7.74
C LYS A 154 8.78 -13.11 -7.52
N LEU A 155 7.87 -12.21 -7.87
CA LEU A 155 6.45 -12.49 -7.94
C LEU A 155 5.97 -12.32 -9.37
N GLU A 156 5.46 -13.39 -9.95
CA GLU A 156 4.75 -13.37 -11.22
C GLU A 156 3.35 -13.90 -10.97
N SER A 157 2.35 -13.07 -11.20
CA SER A 157 0.97 -13.42 -10.89
C SER A 157 -0.02 -12.82 -11.87
N THR A 158 -1.20 -13.43 -11.89
CA THR A 158 -2.34 -12.97 -12.66
C THR A 158 -3.51 -12.72 -11.72
N ARG A 159 -4.15 -11.57 -11.86
CA ARG A 159 -5.43 -11.27 -11.20
C ARG A 159 -6.52 -11.17 -12.24
N ILE A 160 -7.61 -11.87 -12.03
CA ILE A 160 -8.80 -11.80 -12.87
C ILE A 160 -9.92 -11.25 -11.99
N SER A 161 -10.60 -10.22 -12.45
CA SER A 161 -11.75 -9.67 -11.74
C SER A 161 -12.90 -9.38 -12.67
N GLY A 162 -14.11 -9.49 -12.16
CA GLY A 162 -15.31 -9.12 -12.87
C GLY A 162 -16.38 -8.57 -11.93
N TYR A 163 -17.27 -7.76 -12.46
CA TYR A 163 -18.40 -7.24 -11.72
C TYR A 163 -19.65 -7.15 -12.58
N LEU A 164 -20.79 -7.22 -11.90
CA LEU A 164 -22.10 -6.96 -12.43
C LEU A 164 -22.88 -6.11 -11.43
N GLN A 165 -23.49 -5.04 -11.89
CA GLN A 165 -24.28 -4.13 -11.06
C GLN A 165 -25.52 -3.67 -11.84
N ASP A 166 -26.66 -3.65 -11.17
CA ASP A 166 -27.87 -3.00 -11.69
C ASP A 166 -28.32 -1.88 -10.76
N MET A 167 -28.77 -0.80 -11.37
CA MET A 167 -29.44 0.30 -10.71
C MET A 167 -30.87 0.38 -11.26
N PHE A 168 -31.83 0.11 -10.38
CA PHE A 168 -33.25 0.16 -10.68
C PHE A 168 -33.91 1.36 -10.03
N LYS A 169 -34.57 2.21 -10.83
CA LYS A 169 -35.33 3.38 -10.36
C LYS A 169 -36.81 3.17 -10.56
N PHE A 170 -37.59 3.41 -9.50
CA PHE A 170 -39.04 3.35 -9.59
C PHE A 170 -39.68 4.41 -8.70
N ARG A 171 -40.83 4.88 -9.12
CA ARG A 171 -41.62 5.89 -8.41
C ARG A 171 -42.88 5.26 -7.79
N THR A 172 -43.13 5.63 -6.55
CA THR A 172 -44.33 5.24 -5.81
C THR A 172 -45.14 6.51 -5.40
N LYS A 173 -46.26 6.32 -4.72
CA LYS A 173 -47.02 7.43 -4.11
C LYS A 173 -46.21 8.15 -3.01
N GLN A 174 -45.26 7.48 -2.38
CA GLN A 174 -44.43 8.03 -1.31
C GLN A 174 -43.22 8.80 -1.83
N GLY A 175 -42.65 8.42 -2.97
CA GLY A 175 -41.47 9.07 -3.50
C GLY A 175 -40.78 8.26 -4.58
N LEU A 176 -39.55 8.70 -4.92
CA LEU A 176 -38.66 8.05 -5.87
C LEU A 176 -37.68 7.16 -5.10
N PHE A 177 -37.66 5.89 -5.47
CA PHE A 177 -36.70 4.91 -4.96
C PHE A 177 -35.64 4.62 -6.03
N THR A 178 -34.40 4.49 -5.56
CA THR A 178 -33.26 4.02 -6.36
C THR A 178 -32.64 2.84 -5.63
N LEU A 179 -32.74 1.64 -6.21
CA LEU A 179 -32.08 0.44 -5.71
C LEU A 179 -30.82 0.19 -6.52
N VAL A 180 -29.71 -0.09 -5.89
CA VAL A 180 -28.50 -0.53 -6.54
C VAL A 180 -28.06 -1.84 -5.91
N GLY A 181 -27.94 -2.88 -6.73
CA GLY A 181 -27.41 -4.17 -6.34
C GLY A 181 -26.24 -4.53 -7.22
N GLY A 182 -25.21 -5.15 -6.66
CA GLY A 182 -24.07 -5.55 -7.45
C GLY A 182 -23.22 -6.60 -6.75
N ILE A 183 -22.48 -7.32 -7.57
CA ILE A 183 -21.52 -8.33 -7.15
C ILE A 183 -20.19 -8.07 -7.86
N ARG A 184 -19.10 -8.35 -7.16
CA ARG A 184 -17.76 -8.39 -7.72
C ARG A 184 -17.08 -9.69 -7.31
N GLY A 185 -16.47 -10.37 -8.27
CA GLY A 185 -15.59 -11.51 -8.05
C GLY A 185 -14.18 -11.17 -8.46
N SER A 186 -13.19 -11.72 -7.76
CA SER A 186 -11.80 -11.67 -8.19
C SER A 186 -11.04 -12.91 -7.78
N TYR A 187 -10.08 -13.30 -8.62
CA TYR A 187 -9.18 -14.43 -8.38
C TYR A 187 -7.74 -13.94 -8.51
N TRP A 188 -6.89 -14.33 -7.57
CA TRP A 188 -5.45 -14.07 -7.60
C TRP A 188 -4.67 -15.38 -7.66
N SER A 189 -3.89 -15.55 -8.73
CA SER A 189 -3.17 -16.81 -8.97
C SER A 189 -2.05 -17.08 -7.97
N TYR A 190 -1.49 -16.04 -7.34
CA TYR A 190 -0.39 -16.16 -6.39
C TYR A 190 -0.77 -16.98 -5.15
N ASN A 191 -1.83 -16.57 -4.45
CA ASN A 191 -2.33 -17.25 -3.25
C ASN A 191 -3.57 -18.13 -3.52
N LYS A 192 -3.96 -18.28 -4.79
CA LYS A 192 -5.12 -19.06 -5.26
C LYS A 192 -6.43 -18.65 -4.57
N GLU A 193 -6.53 -17.37 -4.19
CA GLU A 193 -7.68 -16.86 -3.47
C GLU A 193 -8.77 -16.39 -4.45
N PHE A 194 -10.00 -16.82 -4.19
CA PHE A 194 -11.20 -16.31 -4.84
C PHE A 194 -11.99 -15.47 -3.85
N ILE A 195 -12.34 -14.25 -4.25
CA ILE A 195 -13.06 -13.28 -3.44
C ILE A 195 -14.39 -12.97 -4.09
N PHE A 196 -15.45 -12.91 -3.27
CA PHE A 196 -16.78 -12.53 -3.68
C PHE A 196 -17.32 -11.38 -2.81
N SER A 197 -17.67 -10.26 -3.44
CA SER A 197 -18.00 -8.98 -2.79
C SER A 197 -19.39 -8.49 -3.23
N PRO A 198 -20.48 -8.92 -2.57
CA PRO A 198 -21.81 -8.38 -2.81
C PRO A 198 -21.97 -7.00 -2.17
N ARG A 199 -22.75 -6.14 -2.81
CA ARG A 199 -23.07 -4.78 -2.36
C ARG A 199 -24.50 -4.42 -2.73
N ALA A 200 -25.18 -3.69 -1.82
CA ALA A 200 -26.50 -3.17 -2.10
C ALA A 200 -26.68 -1.78 -1.48
N SER A 201 -27.48 -0.96 -2.13
CA SER A 201 -27.89 0.32 -1.56
C SER A 201 -29.32 0.68 -2.00
N ILE A 202 -30.00 1.45 -1.14
CA ILE A 202 -31.29 2.05 -1.41
C ILE A 202 -31.18 3.55 -1.18
N GLY A 203 -31.68 4.31 -2.16
CA GLY A 203 -31.90 5.75 -2.06
C GLY A 203 -33.40 6.04 -2.10
N PHE A 204 -33.85 7.00 -1.31
CA PHE A 204 -35.24 7.43 -1.27
C PHE A 204 -35.36 8.95 -1.25
N ILE A 205 -36.12 9.49 -2.21
CA ILE A 205 -36.47 10.92 -2.28
C ILE A 205 -37.98 11.00 -2.08
N PRO A 206 -38.49 11.55 -0.95
CA PRO A 206 -39.90 11.62 -0.66
C PRO A 206 -40.61 12.63 -1.56
N ASN A 207 -41.90 12.38 -1.89
CA ASN A 207 -42.69 13.30 -2.69
C ASN A 207 -43.07 14.56 -1.93
N PHE A 208 -43.10 14.55 -0.60
CA PHE A 208 -43.46 15.72 0.22
C PHE A 208 -42.35 16.78 0.27
N ASP A 209 -41.06 16.36 0.07
CA ASP A 209 -39.93 17.28 -0.04
C ASP A 209 -38.84 16.67 -0.91
N GLN A 210 -38.71 17.15 -2.13
CA GLN A 210 -37.72 16.64 -3.10
C GLN A 210 -36.29 17.10 -2.80
N ASN A 211 -36.10 18.03 -1.87
CA ASN A 211 -34.76 18.45 -1.42
C ASN A 211 -34.19 17.49 -0.39
N LEU A 212 -34.97 16.56 0.13
CA LEU A 212 -34.57 15.57 1.10
C LEU A 212 -34.24 14.25 0.40
N THR A 213 -33.11 13.64 0.75
CA THR A 213 -32.71 12.35 0.24
C THR A 213 -32.22 11.48 1.38
N PHE A 214 -32.72 10.26 1.50
CA PHE A 214 -32.23 9.25 2.42
C PHE A 214 -31.46 8.17 1.69
N ARG A 215 -30.41 7.62 2.31
CA ARG A 215 -29.61 6.55 1.74
C ARG A 215 -29.24 5.52 2.80
N LEU A 216 -29.32 4.26 2.41
CA LEU A 216 -28.80 3.14 3.17
C LEU A 216 -27.99 2.28 2.22
N ALA A 217 -26.79 1.89 2.62
CA ALA A 217 -25.93 1.02 1.85
C ALA A 217 -25.24 0.00 2.73
N SER A 218 -25.03 -1.19 2.19
CA SER A 218 -24.25 -2.23 2.86
C SER A 218 -23.48 -3.02 1.82
N GLY A 219 -22.32 -3.55 2.24
CA GLY A 219 -21.51 -4.37 1.36
C GLY A 219 -20.37 -5.08 2.08
N LEU A 220 -19.91 -6.13 1.43
CA LEU A 220 -18.74 -6.90 1.80
C LEU A 220 -17.57 -6.45 0.93
N TYR A 221 -16.46 -6.07 1.56
CA TYR A 221 -15.29 -5.52 0.91
C TYR A 221 -14.06 -6.35 1.23
N TYR A 222 -13.21 -6.52 0.24
CA TYR A 222 -11.94 -7.20 0.38
C TYR A 222 -10.82 -6.36 -0.21
N GLN A 223 -9.67 -6.41 0.45
CA GLN A 223 -8.42 -5.83 -0.03
C GLN A 223 -7.36 -6.92 -0.04
N SER A 224 -6.88 -7.27 -1.23
CA SER A 224 -5.74 -8.17 -1.36
C SER A 224 -4.48 -7.54 -0.79
N PRO A 225 -3.56 -8.33 -0.22
CA PRO A 225 -2.30 -7.83 0.29
C PRO A 225 -1.50 -7.07 -0.78
N PHE A 226 -0.84 -5.99 -0.37
CA PHE A 226 0.20 -5.36 -1.18
C PHE A 226 1.45 -6.22 -1.19
N TYR A 227 2.29 -6.04 -2.21
CA TYR A 227 3.53 -6.81 -2.32
C TYR A 227 4.38 -6.78 -1.04
N LYS A 228 4.59 -5.58 -0.46
CA LYS A 228 5.42 -5.42 0.74
C LYS A 228 4.83 -6.14 1.98
N GLU A 229 3.51 -6.34 2.04
CA GLU A 229 2.83 -7.09 3.12
C GLU A 229 3.07 -8.61 3.02
N LEU A 230 3.41 -9.12 1.83
CA LEU A 230 3.73 -10.53 1.63
C LEU A 230 5.10 -10.91 2.20
N ARG A 231 5.96 -9.94 2.48
CA ARG A 231 7.30 -10.20 3.01
C ARG A 231 7.23 -10.76 4.42
N THR A 232 7.88 -11.88 4.63
CA THR A 232 8.04 -12.52 5.95
C THR A 232 9.52 -12.79 6.17
N THR A 233 10.07 -12.34 7.31
CA THR A 233 11.44 -12.61 7.68
C THR A 233 11.54 -13.99 8.29
N VAL A 234 12.44 -14.81 7.76
CA VAL A 234 12.78 -16.13 8.27
C VAL A 234 14.31 -16.23 8.45
N GLN A 235 14.76 -17.19 9.24
CA GLN A 235 16.20 -17.49 9.33
C GLN A 235 16.56 -18.64 8.40
N ASP A 236 17.69 -18.50 7.72
CA ASP A 236 18.28 -19.58 6.92
C ASP A 236 19.01 -20.61 7.81
N GLU A 237 19.53 -21.67 7.24
CA GLU A 237 20.27 -22.72 7.94
C GLU A 237 21.55 -22.22 8.62
N HIS A 238 22.04 -21.05 8.25
CA HIS A 238 23.22 -20.39 8.81
C HIS A 238 22.87 -19.31 9.84
N GLY A 239 21.57 -19.12 10.15
CA GLY A 239 21.09 -18.10 11.07
C GLY A 239 20.99 -16.69 10.49
N ASN A 240 21.16 -16.52 9.16
CA ASN A 240 20.96 -15.22 8.52
C ASN A 240 19.47 -14.94 8.35
N SER A 241 19.08 -13.68 8.52
CA SER A 241 17.73 -13.25 8.21
C SER A 241 17.53 -13.09 6.72
N ILE A 242 16.56 -13.81 6.19
CA ILE A 242 16.14 -13.71 4.78
C ILE A 242 14.66 -13.35 4.69
N ILE A 243 14.29 -12.62 3.63
CA ILE A 243 12.88 -12.32 3.37
C ILE A 243 12.37 -13.31 2.33
N GLN A 244 11.25 -13.95 2.67
CA GLN A 244 10.48 -14.78 1.76
C GLN A 244 9.08 -14.19 1.57
N LEU A 245 8.42 -14.55 0.47
CA LEU A 245 7.04 -14.14 0.22
C LEU A 245 6.07 -15.18 0.78
N ASN A 246 5.16 -14.72 1.63
CA ASN A 246 4.09 -15.56 2.20
C ASN A 246 2.93 -15.68 1.22
N ASN A 247 2.75 -16.86 0.64
CA ASN A 247 1.65 -17.16 -0.29
C ASN A 247 0.34 -17.56 0.41
N ASP A 248 0.36 -17.76 1.72
CA ASP A 248 -0.84 -18.11 2.50
C ASP A 248 -1.59 -16.89 3.02
N LEU A 249 -1.00 -15.70 2.89
CA LEU A 249 -1.62 -14.46 3.34
C LEU A 249 -2.88 -14.17 2.51
N LYS A 250 -4.01 -14.03 3.22
CA LYS A 250 -5.33 -13.80 2.63
C LYS A 250 -5.71 -12.33 2.63
N SER A 251 -6.67 -12.01 1.78
CA SER A 251 -7.24 -10.67 1.69
C SER A 251 -7.92 -10.25 2.99
N GLN A 252 -7.72 -9.00 3.37
CA GLN A 252 -8.44 -8.38 4.48
C GLN A 252 -9.92 -8.22 4.09
N ARG A 253 -10.82 -8.47 5.04
CA ARG A 253 -12.27 -8.39 4.85
C ARG A 253 -12.88 -7.35 5.76
N SER A 254 -13.79 -6.54 5.22
CA SER A 254 -14.60 -5.60 5.99
C SER A 254 -16.07 -5.63 5.56
N ILE A 255 -16.96 -5.37 6.50
CA ILE A 255 -18.39 -5.18 6.27
C ILE A 255 -18.71 -3.74 6.59
N HIS A 256 -19.30 -3.03 5.63
CA HIS A 256 -19.72 -1.65 5.83
C HIS A 256 -21.24 -1.55 5.82
N VAL A 257 -21.77 -0.78 6.75
CA VAL A 257 -23.17 -0.35 6.79
C VAL A 257 -23.15 1.16 6.92
N ILE A 258 -23.78 1.84 5.98
CA ILE A 258 -23.77 3.30 5.88
C ILE A 258 -25.24 3.76 5.78
N ALA A 259 -25.66 4.61 6.70
CA ALA A 259 -26.91 5.34 6.63
C ALA A 259 -26.62 6.84 6.55
N GLY A 260 -27.34 7.57 5.71
CA GLY A 260 -27.14 9.00 5.53
C GLY A 260 -28.34 9.67 4.91
N GLY A 261 -28.36 11.00 5.00
CA GLY A 261 -29.34 11.83 4.35
C GLY A 261 -28.74 13.16 3.92
N ASP A 262 -29.27 13.72 2.86
CA ASP A 262 -28.93 15.05 2.35
C ASP A 262 -30.18 15.91 2.36
N TYR A 263 -30.02 17.17 2.73
CA TYR A 263 -31.05 18.20 2.57
C TYR A 263 -30.47 19.41 1.83
N THR A 264 -31.04 19.70 0.66
CA THR A 264 -30.62 20.85 -0.16
C THR A 264 -31.57 22.03 0.10
N PHE A 265 -31.01 23.17 0.50
CA PHE A 265 -31.79 24.39 0.72
C PHE A 265 -31.11 25.59 0.08
N ARG A 266 -31.90 26.64 -0.14
CA ARG A 266 -31.41 27.90 -0.70
C ARG A 266 -31.47 28.98 0.37
N ALA A 267 -30.35 29.65 0.63
CA ALA A 267 -30.24 30.80 1.50
C ALA A 267 -29.35 31.86 0.86
N SER A 268 -29.71 33.14 1.01
CA SER A 268 -28.93 34.27 0.47
C SER A 268 -28.57 34.16 -1.02
N GLY A 269 -29.48 33.58 -1.82
CA GLY A 269 -29.26 33.39 -3.27
C GLY A 269 -28.32 32.22 -3.64
N ARG A 270 -27.82 31.46 -2.66
CA ARG A 270 -26.89 30.31 -2.87
C ARG A 270 -27.58 29.01 -2.45
N ASN A 271 -27.19 27.92 -3.13
CA ASN A 271 -27.63 26.58 -2.77
C ASN A 271 -26.66 25.99 -1.73
N PHE A 272 -27.22 25.40 -0.68
CA PHE A 272 -26.51 24.65 0.38
C PHE A 272 -27.00 23.20 0.39
N LYS A 273 -26.08 22.28 0.79
CA LYS A 273 -26.38 20.85 0.94
C LYS A 273 -25.82 20.35 2.26
#